data_e03745a286bbc0af51d8020ad2725d4c
#
_entry.id   e03745a286bbc0af51d8020ad2725d4c
#
_cell.length_a   1.000
_cell.length_b   1.000
_cell.length_c   1.000
_cell.angle_alpha   90.00
_cell.angle_beta   90.00
_cell.angle_gamma   90.00
#
_symmetry.space_group_name_H-M   'P 1'
#
loop_
_entity.id
_entity.type
_entity.pdbx_description
1 polymer ?
#
loop_
_entity_poly.entity_id
_entity_poly.type
_entity_poly.pdbx_seq_one_letter_code
_entity_poly.pdbx_strand_id
1 'polypeptide(L)'
;VSRTPGSGNGNNTRDGDDRIERRRAADEPEEENVWQAIDFGGQGLKCMGASLFKYNFLKKIYFNHNKLSWLPEQIGEMRNLTVLDLSFNELYRLPPEIGMLTNLKRLLLFENKLSDLPFELGSLYQLELLGIEGNPMRTDYVERLAESGTQELVKYLREQADQPTPPEDRVWVSINDMDAPDADKFNVLSWNILCDRAATQAAYGYTPSEALSWEHRRGIILDEVRARNSDIVALQEVDIESYNEYFRPNLAAEDYKGVFWPKSRAQTMADKEAKRVDGCATFYKNSKYILLDKQLIIFSREAINRPDMKGEHDVYNRVMPRDHIAVVLFLENRQTGSRLISTNVHLAWEPWYSDVKVIQVAILLEQLKKLSDGYAKWPACKVQDKEVFRFANEDSADGVEREIPKCGPSVKYDDGTQIPMIICSDMNSTLDSGVYDLVTQGSLSNSHPDLGNHQYGDFTRNGMSHPFSLKSSY
;
A
#
# COMPACT_ATOMS: atom_id res chain seq x y z
N VAL A 1 58.45 -11.21 -10.24
CA VAL A 1 59.36 -10.63 -9.26
C VAL A 1 58.56 -9.59 -8.45
N SER A 2 58.05 -10.01 -7.33
CA SER A 2 58.22 -9.60 -5.92
C SER A 2 58.02 -8.12 -5.56
N ARG A 3 57.09 -7.76 -4.78
CA ARG A 3 56.98 -7.52 -3.33
C ARG A 3 56.02 -6.40 -2.97
N THR A 4 55.17 -6.69 -2.00
CA THR A 4 54.40 -5.83 -1.10
C THR A 4 55.33 -5.02 -0.15
N PRO A 5 54.85 -4.20 0.83
CA PRO A 5 53.52 -3.65 1.18
C PRO A 5 53.57 -2.15 1.56
N GLY A 6 52.42 -1.54 1.82
CA GLY A 6 52.33 -0.23 2.47
C GLY A 6 50.91 0.10 2.94
N SER A 7 50.75 0.11 4.25
CA SER A 7 49.60 0.44 5.03
C SER A 7 49.09 1.87 4.90
N GLY A 8 47.78 2.08 4.99
CA GLY A 8 47.19 3.40 5.16
C GLY A 8 45.69 3.32 5.48
N ASN A 9 45.33 3.59 6.71
CA ASN A 9 44.00 3.75 7.29
C ASN A 9 43.12 4.75 6.56
N GLY A 10 41.82 4.48 6.47
CA GLY A 10 40.84 5.47 6.07
C GLY A 10 39.41 4.95 5.96
N ASN A 11 38.72 4.96 7.06
CA ASN A 11 37.26 5.05 7.30
C ASN A 11 36.24 4.37 6.38
N ASN A 12 35.63 3.39 6.98
CA ASN A 12 34.29 2.82 6.75
C ASN A 12 33.21 3.89 6.59
N THR A 13 32.48 3.83 5.50
CA THR A 13 31.03 4.10 5.41
C THR A 13 30.56 3.89 3.96
N ARG A 14 30.34 2.64 3.52
CA ARG A 14 29.60 2.27 2.29
C ARG A 14 29.43 0.77 2.07
N ASP A 15 29.23 0.00 3.17
CA ASP A 15 29.09 -1.47 3.06
C ASP A 15 27.62 -1.98 3.10
N GLY A 16 26.62 -1.09 3.14
CA GLY A 16 25.22 -1.48 3.23
C GLY A 16 24.55 -1.76 1.87
N ASP A 17 24.87 -0.98 0.84
CA ASP A 17 24.17 -1.05 -0.45
C ASP A 17 24.70 -2.16 -1.37
N ASP A 18 26.00 -2.40 -1.38
CA ASP A 18 26.60 -3.44 -2.24
C ASP A 18 26.19 -4.88 -1.87
N ARG A 19 25.82 -5.13 -0.62
CA ARG A 19 25.32 -6.45 -0.20
C ARG A 19 23.89 -6.73 -0.64
N ILE A 20 23.07 -5.70 -0.77
CA ILE A 20 21.70 -5.81 -1.24
C ILE A 20 21.66 -6.08 -2.74
N GLU A 21 22.51 -5.41 -3.51
CA GLU A 21 22.61 -5.64 -4.97
C GLU A 21 23.20 -7.02 -5.31
N ARG A 22 24.21 -7.50 -4.58
CA ARG A 22 24.78 -8.85 -4.78
C ARG A 22 23.81 -9.98 -4.42
N ARG A 23 22.90 -9.79 -3.45
CA ARG A 23 21.85 -10.78 -3.16
C ARG A 23 20.74 -10.79 -4.21
N ARG A 24 20.37 -9.62 -4.77
CA ARG A 24 19.41 -9.56 -5.88
C ARG A 24 19.89 -10.32 -7.12
N ALA A 25 21.17 -10.30 -7.41
CA ALA A 25 21.74 -11.01 -8.56
C ALA A 25 21.81 -12.55 -8.41
N ALA A 26 21.67 -13.07 -7.18
CA ALA A 26 21.74 -14.50 -6.91
C ALA A 26 20.38 -15.21 -6.85
N ASP A 27 19.28 -14.44 -6.70
CA ASP A 27 17.91 -14.95 -6.58
C ASP A 27 17.05 -14.71 -7.85
N GLU A 28 17.58 -14.06 -8.88
CA GLU A 28 16.91 -14.00 -10.18
C GLU A 28 17.05 -15.37 -10.87
N PRO A 29 15.95 -15.99 -11.32
CA PRO A 29 16.04 -17.22 -12.12
C PRO A 29 16.92 -16.92 -13.34
N GLU A 30 17.86 -17.84 -13.66
CA GLU A 30 18.67 -17.74 -14.87
C GLU A 30 17.76 -17.46 -16.07
N GLU A 31 17.80 -16.22 -16.59
CA GLU A 31 17.06 -15.88 -17.81
C GLU A 31 17.56 -16.82 -18.90
N GLU A 32 16.71 -17.74 -19.35
CA GLU A 32 16.96 -18.49 -20.57
C GLU A 32 17.47 -17.50 -21.64
N ASN A 33 18.51 -17.83 -22.39
CA ASN A 33 19.16 -17.00 -23.42
C ASN A 33 18.19 -16.67 -24.57
N VAL A 34 17.13 -15.92 -24.26
CA VAL A 34 16.19 -15.38 -25.25
C VAL A 34 16.76 -14.06 -25.73
N TRP A 35 16.95 -13.92 -27.04
CA TRP A 35 17.34 -12.64 -27.61
C TRP A 35 16.29 -11.57 -27.26
N GLN A 36 16.76 -10.44 -26.71
CA GLN A 36 15.90 -9.38 -26.19
C GLN A 36 16.13 -8.04 -26.89
N ALA A 37 16.98 -8.04 -27.92
CA ALA A 37 17.33 -6.86 -28.69
C ALA A 37 17.23 -7.13 -30.18
N ILE A 38 16.81 -6.11 -30.92
CA ILE A 38 16.81 -6.13 -32.39
C ILE A 38 17.42 -4.83 -32.92
N ASP A 39 18.29 -4.97 -33.96
CA ASP A 39 18.95 -3.85 -34.61
C ASP A 39 18.60 -3.81 -36.09
N PHE A 40 17.95 -2.73 -36.51
CA PHE A 40 17.61 -2.39 -37.89
C PHE A 40 18.27 -1.07 -38.31
N GLY A 41 19.39 -0.69 -37.67
CA GLY A 41 20.13 0.53 -38.00
C GLY A 41 20.63 0.56 -39.44
N GLY A 42 20.49 1.69 -40.13
CA GLY A 42 21.07 1.92 -41.44
C GLY A 42 20.48 1.11 -42.61
N GLN A 43 19.29 0.54 -42.47
CA GLN A 43 18.66 -0.31 -43.49
C GLN A 43 17.83 0.48 -44.52
N GLY A 44 17.75 1.81 -44.40
CA GLY A 44 16.97 2.66 -45.31
C GLY A 44 15.45 2.47 -45.21
N LEU A 45 14.97 1.95 -44.09
CA LEU A 45 13.57 1.64 -43.81
C LEU A 45 12.73 2.91 -43.75
N LYS A 46 11.50 2.87 -44.34
CA LYS A 46 10.55 3.99 -44.34
C LYS A 46 9.39 3.82 -43.32
N CYS A 47 9.17 2.59 -42.89
CA CYS A 47 8.13 2.27 -41.89
C CYS A 47 8.53 1.04 -41.06
N MET A 48 7.93 0.88 -39.91
CA MET A 48 7.98 -0.33 -39.09
C MET A 48 6.87 -1.28 -39.53
N GLY A 49 7.21 -2.56 -39.74
CA GLY A 49 6.23 -3.58 -40.09
C GLY A 49 5.40 -4.00 -38.88
N ALA A 50 4.06 -4.17 -39.07
CA ALA A 50 3.14 -4.57 -38.00
C ALA A 50 3.54 -5.89 -37.30
N SER A 51 4.28 -6.77 -37.98
CA SER A 51 4.78 -8.03 -37.38
C SER A 51 5.80 -7.82 -36.27
N LEU A 52 6.48 -6.66 -36.21
CA LEU A 52 7.44 -6.33 -35.17
C LEU A 52 6.78 -6.28 -33.80
N PHE A 53 5.59 -5.69 -33.72
CA PHE A 53 4.88 -5.47 -32.44
C PHE A 53 4.38 -6.76 -31.77
N LYS A 54 4.41 -7.89 -32.48
CA LYS A 54 4.14 -9.22 -31.90
C LYS A 54 5.26 -9.71 -30.95
N TYR A 55 6.46 -9.12 -31.06
CA TYR A 55 7.62 -9.46 -30.23
C TYR A 55 7.66 -8.59 -28.95
N ASN A 56 6.60 -8.60 -28.17
CA ASN A 56 6.43 -7.76 -26.98
C ASN A 56 7.43 -8.04 -25.84
N PHE A 57 8.19 -9.14 -25.92
CA PHE A 57 9.27 -9.50 -24.99
C PHE A 57 10.56 -8.69 -25.22
N LEU A 58 10.68 -7.94 -26.33
CA LEU A 58 11.86 -7.16 -26.66
C LEU A 58 12.09 -6.05 -25.62
N LYS A 59 13.35 -5.93 -25.18
CA LYS A 59 13.82 -4.89 -24.26
C LYS A 59 14.54 -3.75 -24.98
N LYS A 60 15.13 -4.00 -26.15
CA LYS A 60 15.92 -3.00 -26.89
C LYS A 60 15.62 -3.04 -28.38
N ILE A 61 15.36 -1.88 -28.96
CA ILE A 61 15.11 -1.71 -30.39
C ILE A 61 15.95 -0.54 -30.92
N TYR A 62 16.69 -0.81 -32.01
CA TYR A 62 17.48 0.18 -32.70
C TYR A 62 16.99 0.32 -34.16
N PHE A 63 16.50 1.53 -34.50
CA PHE A 63 16.04 1.92 -35.83
C PHE A 63 16.74 3.19 -36.29
N ASN A 64 17.91 3.48 -35.73
CA ASN A 64 18.68 4.65 -36.06
C ASN A 64 19.17 4.60 -37.52
N HIS A 65 19.45 5.78 -38.12
CA HIS A 65 19.92 5.93 -39.50
C HIS A 65 18.98 5.29 -40.55
N ASN A 66 17.68 5.57 -40.45
CA ASN A 66 16.68 5.14 -41.44
C ASN A 66 15.91 6.34 -42.03
N LYS A 67 14.76 6.10 -42.66
CA LYS A 67 13.91 7.11 -43.30
C LYS A 67 12.49 7.08 -42.72
N LEU A 68 12.36 6.78 -41.46
CA LEU A 68 11.06 6.73 -40.79
C LEU A 68 10.48 8.14 -40.67
N SER A 69 9.29 8.38 -41.23
CA SER A 69 8.58 9.66 -41.12
C SER A 69 7.56 9.68 -40.01
N TRP A 70 7.14 8.54 -39.52
CA TRP A 70 6.19 8.38 -38.43
C TRP A 70 6.43 7.11 -37.65
N LEU A 71 5.95 7.07 -36.41
CA LEU A 71 6.00 5.91 -35.52
C LEU A 71 4.57 5.36 -35.33
N PRO A 72 4.30 4.06 -35.56
CA PRO A 72 2.99 3.48 -35.41
C PRO A 72 2.51 3.48 -33.95
N GLU A 73 1.19 3.66 -33.72
CA GLU A 73 0.55 3.61 -32.39
C GLU A 73 0.79 2.26 -31.68
N GLN A 74 0.95 1.17 -32.45
CA GLN A 74 1.25 -0.17 -31.93
C GLN A 74 2.59 -0.22 -31.17
N ILE A 75 3.43 0.81 -31.25
CA ILE A 75 4.63 0.89 -30.39
C ILE A 75 4.26 0.78 -28.91
N GLY A 76 3.10 1.28 -28.50
CA GLY A 76 2.59 1.21 -27.13
C GLY A 76 2.35 -0.23 -26.61
N GLU A 77 2.28 -1.23 -27.49
CA GLU A 77 2.13 -2.63 -27.12
C GLU A 77 3.45 -3.22 -26.57
N MET A 78 4.58 -2.61 -26.89
CA MET A 78 5.93 -3.10 -26.53
C MET A 78 6.37 -2.64 -25.14
N ARG A 79 5.57 -2.93 -24.12
CA ARG A 79 5.73 -2.41 -22.74
C ARG A 79 7.01 -2.86 -22.03
N ASN A 80 7.71 -3.87 -22.55
CA ASN A 80 8.96 -4.35 -21.98
C ASN A 80 10.21 -3.59 -22.48
N LEU A 81 10.03 -2.62 -23.40
CA LEU A 81 11.15 -1.83 -23.91
C LEU A 81 11.80 -0.99 -22.82
N THR A 82 13.12 -1.08 -22.76
CA THR A 82 13.99 -0.26 -21.92
C THR A 82 14.84 0.70 -22.74
N VAL A 83 15.10 0.38 -24.02
CA VAL A 83 15.86 1.23 -24.94
C VAL A 83 15.15 1.28 -26.28
N LEU A 84 14.89 2.49 -26.77
CA LEU A 84 14.37 2.75 -28.11
C LEU A 84 15.22 3.83 -28.77
N ASP A 85 15.94 3.44 -29.82
CA ASP A 85 16.77 4.36 -30.62
C ASP A 85 16.15 4.58 -31.99
N LEU A 86 15.69 5.80 -32.24
CA LEU A 86 15.05 6.29 -33.45
C LEU A 86 15.87 7.46 -34.05
N SER A 87 17.13 7.63 -33.63
CA SER A 87 17.97 8.74 -34.06
C SER A 87 18.25 8.70 -35.56
N PHE A 88 18.49 9.87 -36.17
CA PHE A 88 18.79 10.00 -37.59
C PHE A 88 17.72 9.41 -38.51
N ASN A 89 16.47 9.91 -38.31
CA ASN A 89 15.33 9.58 -39.13
C ASN A 89 14.59 10.87 -39.59
N GLU A 90 13.38 10.73 -40.08
CA GLU A 90 12.59 11.85 -40.59
C GLU A 90 11.27 12.03 -39.81
N LEU A 91 11.26 11.70 -38.51
CA LEU A 91 10.05 11.74 -37.68
C LEU A 91 9.58 13.16 -37.48
N TYR A 92 8.31 13.44 -37.76
CA TYR A 92 7.64 14.73 -37.54
C TYR A 92 6.92 14.80 -36.19
N ARG A 93 6.46 13.66 -35.69
CA ARG A 93 5.73 13.53 -34.42
C ARG A 93 5.91 12.15 -33.83
N LEU A 94 5.71 12.06 -32.52
CA LEU A 94 5.54 10.80 -31.80
C LEU A 94 4.06 10.55 -31.53
N PRO A 95 3.59 9.30 -31.56
CA PRO A 95 2.22 8.98 -31.16
C PRO A 95 2.08 9.06 -29.62
N PRO A 96 0.88 9.42 -29.10
CA PRO A 96 0.59 9.45 -27.65
C PRO A 96 0.89 8.11 -26.95
N GLU A 97 0.73 7.00 -27.65
CA GLU A 97 0.97 5.64 -27.18
C GLU A 97 2.44 5.39 -26.76
N ILE A 98 3.36 6.29 -27.12
CA ILE A 98 4.74 6.25 -26.58
C ILE A 98 4.75 6.29 -25.05
N GLY A 99 3.77 6.96 -24.42
CA GLY A 99 3.59 7.03 -22.97
C GLY A 99 3.27 5.68 -22.33
N MET A 100 2.86 4.66 -23.09
CA MET A 100 2.60 3.31 -22.58
C MET A 100 3.89 2.52 -22.30
N LEU A 101 5.05 2.99 -22.80
CA LEU A 101 6.36 2.34 -22.60
C LEU A 101 6.96 2.66 -21.23
N THR A 102 6.23 2.41 -20.14
CA THR A 102 6.58 2.86 -18.78
C THR A 102 7.89 2.28 -18.24
N ASN A 103 8.43 1.21 -18.85
CA ASN A 103 9.74 0.63 -18.53
C ASN A 103 10.90 1.27 -19.31
N LEU A 104 10.61 2.24 -20.19
CA LEU A 104 11.63 2.84 -21.04
C LEU A 104 12.59 3.69 -20.22
N LYS A 105 13.89 3.39 -20.34
CA LYS A 105 14.99 4.11 -19.68
C LYS A 105 15.74 5.04 -20.63
N ARG A 106 15.82 4.68 -21.91
CA ARG A 106 16.50 5.49 -22.93
C ARG A 106 15.61 5.63 -24.16
N LEU A 107 15.33 6.88 -24.54
CA LEU A 107 14.64 7.26 -25.77
C LEU A 107 15.54 8.21 -26.54
N LEU A 108 16.09 7.73 -27.66
CA LEU A 108 16.98 8.49 -28.49
C LEU A 108 16.27 8.91 -29.78
N LEU A 109 16.16 10.23 -29.98
CA LEU A 109 15.43 10.87 -31.07
C LEU A 109 16.30 11.92 -31.80
N PHE A 110 17.64 11.83 -31.65
CA PHE A 110 18.57 12.79 -32.26
C PHE A 110 18.33 12.92 -33.76
N GLU A 111 18.55 14.13 -34.29
CA GLU A 111 18.54 14.37 -35.74
C GLU A 111 17.27 13.82 -36.42
N ASN A 112 16.11 14.34 -35.99
CA ASN A 112 14.80 14.12 -36.59
C ASN A 112 14.16 15.47 -36.99
N LYS A 113 12.85 15.47 -37.26
CA LYS A 113 12.08 16.67 -37.65
C LYS A 113 10.96 16.98 -36.61
N LEU A 114 11.18 16.59 -35.35
CA LEU A 114 10.22 16.78 -34.28
C LEU A 114 10.20 18.24 -33.83
N SER A 115 9.00 18.83 -33.81
CA SER A 115 8.77 20.20 -33.30
C SER A 115 8.16 20.22 -31.90
N ASP A 116 7.53 19.11 -31.48
CA ASP A 116 6.85 19.00 -30.22
C ASP A 116 6.92 17.56 -29.66
N LEU A 117 6.63 17.39 -28.39
CA LEU A 117 6.55 16.10 -27.71
C LEU A 117 5.12 15.90 -27.17
N PRO A 118 4.54 14.69 -27.29
CA PRO A 118 3.24 14.41 -26.69
C PRO A 118 3.32 14.45 -25.15
N PHE A 119 2.28 15.00 -24.51
CA PHE A 119 2.24 15.10 -23.03
C PHE A 119 2.25 13.72 -22.37
N GLU A 120 1.78 12.69 -23.05
CA GLU A 120 1.79 11.30 -22.60
C GLU A 120 3.22 10.77 -22.36
N LEU A 121 4.23 11.36 -22.98
CA LEU A 121 5.63 11.08 -22.69
C LEU A 121 5.96 11.35 -21.20
N GLY A 122 5.18 12.22 -20.54
CA GLY A 122 5.22 12.44 -19.11
C GLY A 122 4.95 11.19 -18.26
N SER A 123 4.36 10.12 -18.81
CA SER A 123 4.17 8.83 -18.15
C SER A 123 5.44 7.98 -18.06
N LEU A 124 6.50 8.34 -18.78
CA LEU A 124 7.79 7.63 -18.80
C LEU A 124 8.65 7.98 -17.58
N TYR A 125 8.16 7.72 -16.39
CA TYR A 125 8.80 8.10 -15.13
C TYR A 125 10.16 7.42 -14.89
N GLN A 126 10.46 6.32 -15.58
CA GLN A 126 11.75 5.62 -15.51
C GLN A 126 12.76 6.12 -16.55
N LEU A 127 12.40 7.10 -17.38
CA LEU A 127 13.25 7.56 -18.47
C LEU A 127 14.49 8.29 -17.92
N GLU A 128 15.65 7.69 -18.04
CA GLU A 128 16.93 8.23 -17.57
C GLU A 128 17.59 9.16 -18.61
N LEU A 129 17.37 8.88 -19.89
CA LEU A 129 17.96 9.63 -21.01
C LEU A 129 16.96 9.87 -22.13
N LEU A 130 16.71 11.13 -22.43
CA LEU A 130 15.96 11.61 -23.58
C LEU A 130 16.89 12.41 -24.51
N GLY A 131 17.15 11.93 -25.70
CA GLY A 131 17.98 12.62 -26.71
C GLY A 131 17.10 13.27 -27.77
N ILE A 132 17.04 14.59 -27.83
CA ILE A 132 16.21 15.37 -28.79
C ILE A 132 17.01 16.37 -29.61
N GLU A 133 18.30 16.45 -29.41
CA GLU A 133 19.15 17.40 -30.13
C GLU A 133 19.10 17.15 -31.65
N GLY A 134 19.29 18.21 -32.44
CA GLY A 134 19.17 18.16 -33.91
C GLY A 134 17.72 18.11 -34.42
N ASN A 135 16.72 18.40 -33.57
CA ASN A 135 15.32 18.57 -33.96
C ASN A 135 14.91 20.06 -33.92
N PRO A 136 13.95 20.51 -34.74
CA PRO A 136 13.36 21.84 -34.63
C PRO A 136 12.43 21.97 -33.44
N MET A 137 12.90 21.56 -32.26
CA MET A 137 12.15 21.43 -31.02
C MET A 137 11.81 22.81 -30.40
N ARG A 138 10.74 22.88 -29.64
CA ARG A 138 10.40 24.04 -28.80
C ARG A 138 11.56 24.42 -27.89
N THR A 139 11.85 25.72 -27.79
CA THR A 139 12.97 26.23 -27.01
C THR A 139 12.85 25.89 -25.52
N ASP A 140 11.63 25.97 -24.97
CA ASP A 140 11.37 25.66 -23.56
C ASP A 140 11.67 24.19 -23.18
N TYR A 141 11.51 23.24 -24.12
CA TYR A 141 11.89 21.83 -23.89
C TYR A 141 13.42 21.66 -23.90
N VAL A 142 14.08 22.31 -24.84
CA VAL A 142 15.53 22.23 -24.96
C VAL A 142 16.21 22.86 -23.74
N GLU A 143 15.75 24.03 -23.31
CA GLU A 143 16.26 24.72 -22.12
C GLU A 143 16.07 23.87 -20.87
N ARG A 144 14.86 23.34 -20.62
CA ARG A 144 14.60 22.46 -19.45
C ARG A 144 15.46 21.21 -19.45
N LEU A 145 15.61 20.56 -20.61
CA LEU A 145 16.46 19.37 -20.72
C LEU A 145 17.92 19.69 -20.42
N ALA A 146 18.42 20.83 -20.91
CA ALA A 146 19.80 21.26 -20.71
C ALA A 146 20.10 21.70 -19.27
N GLU A 147 19.16 22.40 -18.62
CA GLU A 147 19.33 22.95 -17.27
C GLU A 147 19.04 21.95 -16.16
N SER A 148 17.98 21.12 -16.34
CA SER A 148 17.41 20.32 -15.26
C SER A 148 17.31 18.83 -15.59
N GLY A 149 17.65 18.42 -16.82
CA GLY A 149 17.74 17.04 -17.25
C GLY A 149 16.42 16.39 -17.65
N THR A 150 16.51 15.12 -18.03
CA THR A 150 15.40 14.33 -18.59
C THR A 150 14.20 14.23 -17.66
N GLN A 151 14.44 13.99 -16.38
CA GLN A 151 13.35 13.77 -15.41
C GLN A 151 12.48 15.02 -15.18
N GLU A 152 13.08 16.21 -15.23
CA GLU A 152 12.32 17.45 -15.08
C GLU A 152 11.48 17.76 -16.32
N LEU A 153 11.96 17.46 -17.51
CA LEU A 153 11.16 17.59 -18.74
C LEU A 153 9.99 16.58 -18.75
N VAL A 154 10.24 15.33 -18.35
CA VAL A 154 9.18 14.29 -18.22
C VAL A 154 8.11 14.74 -17.22
N LYS A 155 8.54 15.26 -16.06
CA LYS A 155 7.63 15.80 -15.05
C LYS A 155 6.79 16.97 -15.59
N TYR A 156 7.45 17.92 -16.27
CA TYR A 156 6.77 19.06 -16.89
C TYR A 156 5.68 18.61 -17.89
N LEU A 157 6.00 17.66 -18.79
CA LEU A 157 5.03 17.13 -19.75
C LEU A 157 3.85 16.48 -19.05
N ARG A 158 4.08 15.73 -17.96
CA ARG A 158 3.03 15.10 -17.14
C ARG A 158 2.09 16.13 -16.51
N GLU A 159 2.64 17.21 -16.00
CA GLU A 159 1.85 18.28 -15.36
C GLU A 159 1.06 19.12 -16.37
N GLN A 160 1.43 19.08 -17.67
CA GLN A 160 0.69 19.72 -18.75
C GLN A 160 -0.38 18.80 -19.38
N ALA A 161 -0.34 17.50 -19.10
CA ALA A 161 -1.33 16.56 -19.59
C ALA A 161 -2.72 16.88 -19.02
N ASP A 162 -3.76 16.65 -19.82
CA ASP A 162 -5.14 16.75 -19.34
C ASP A 162 -5.37 15.85 -18.13
N GLN A 163 -6.05 16.37 -17.11
CA GLN A 163 -6.42 15.57 -15.96
C GLN A 163 -7.32 14.41 -16.39
N PRO A 164 -7.05 13.18 -15.96
CA PRO A 164 -7.92 12.06 -16.26
C PRO A 164 -9.32 12.33 -15.70
N THR A 165 -10.35 11.88 -16.42
CA THR A 165 -11.74 11.95 -15.91
C THR A 165 -11.80 11.25 -14.56
N PRO A 166 -12.46 11.86 -13.55
CA PRO A 166 -12.66 11.19 -12.27
C PRO A 166 -13.26 9.80 -12.45
N PRO A 167 -12.84 8.80 -11.68
CA PRO A 167 -13.46 7.48 -11.73
C PRO A 167 -14.95 7.58 -11.35
N GLU A 168 -15.75 6.67 -11.88
CA GLU A 168 -17.17 6.57 -11.51
C GLU A 168 -17.31 6.30 -10.01
N ASP A 169 -18.41 6.79 -9.43
CA ASP A 169 -18.70 6.54 -8.01
C ASP A 169 -18.85 5.05 -7.75
N ARG A 170 -18.28 4.61 -6.62
CA ARG A 170 -18.39 3.21 -6.19
C ARG A 170 -19.83 2.88 -5.81
N VAL A 171 -20.34 1.82 -6.38
CA VAL A 171 -21.70 1.31 -6.12
C VAL A 171 -21.66 0.24 -5.04
N TRP A 172 -22.65 0.27 -4.14
CA TRP A 172 -22.86 -0.81 -3.18
C TRP A 172 -23.31 -2.09 -3.89
N VAL A 173 -22.59 -3.19 -3.63
CA VAL A 173 -22.95 -4.51 -4.14
C VAL A 173 -23.46 -5.36 -2.98
N SER A 174 -24.69 -5.87 -3.11
CA SER A 174 -25.22 -6.84 -2.11
C SER A 174 -24.58 -8.21 -2.36
N ILE A 175 -23.87 -8.73 -1.34
CA ILE A 175 -23.25 -10.06 -1.40
C ILE A 175 -24.27 -11.15 -0.98
N ASN A 176 -25.19 -10.80 -0.07
CA ASN A 176 -26.22 -11.72 0.42
C ASN A 176 -27.56 -10.97 0.57
N ASP A 177 -28.62 -11.56 0.06
CA ASP A 177 -30.00 -11.06 0.19
C ASP A 177 -30.65 -11.39 1.54
N MET A 178 -29.85 -11.72 2.57
CA MET A 178 -30.36 -12.02 3.91
C MET A 178 -30.75 -10.74 4.62
N ASP A 179 -32.00 -10.33 4.47
CA ASP A 179 -32.59 -9.29 5.28
C ASP A 179 -32.93 -9.85 6.65
N ALA A 180 -32.10 -9.56 7.64
CA ALA A 180 -32.37 -9.86 9.04
C ALA A 180 -32.82 -8.55 9.72
N PRO A 181 -34.15 -8.31 9.84
CA PRO A 181 -34.66 -7.02 10.33
C PRO A 181 -34.22 -6.71 11.76
N ASP A 182 -33.98 -7.73 12.59
CA ASP A 182 -33.55 -7.58 13.98
C ASP A 182 -32.02 -7.63 14.17
N ALA A 183 -31.25 -7.73 13.10
CA ALA A 183 -29.80 -7.75 13.20
C ALA A 183 -29.20 -6.36 13.47
N ASP A 184 -28.16 -6.33 14.27
CA ASP A 184 -27.38 -5.12 14.54
C ASP A 184 -26.58 -4.75 13.28
N LYS A 185 -27.02 -3.69 12.57
CA LYS A 185 -26.41 -3.24 11.33
C LYS A 185 -25.35 -2.16 11.60
N PHE A 186 -24.20 -2.27 10.96
CA PHE A 186 -23.15 -1.25 11.02
C PHE A 186 -22.34 -1.18 9.72
N ASN A 187 -21.79 -0.01 9.46
CA ASN A 187 -20.97 0.26 8.30
C ASN A 187 -19.50 0.36 8.70
N VAL A 188 -18.62 -0.18 7.86
CA VAL A 188 -17.17 -0.16 8.08
C VAL A 188 -16.47 0.40 6.86
N LEU A 189 -15.55 1.34 7.09
CA LEU A 189 -14.58 1.81 6.11
C LEU A 189 -13.19 1.31 6.52
N SER A 190 -12.53 0.53 5.66
CA SER A 190 -11.14 0.13 5.83
C SER A 190 -10.32 0.69 4.67
N TRP A 191 -9.26 1.47 4.97
CA TRP A 191 -8.50 2.18 3.95
C TRP A 191 -7.05 2.40 4.34
N ASN A 192 -6.11 1.87 3.53
CA ASN A 192 -4.71 2.31 3.59
C ASN A 192 -4.59 3.65 2.86
N ILE A 193 -4.26 4.71 3.60
CA ILE A 193 -4.26 6.09 3.09
C ILE A 193 -2.93 6.52 2.49
N LEU A 194 -1.93 5.66 2.49
CA LEU A 194 -0.56 5.93 2.05
C LEU A 194 0.04 7.16 2.74
N CYS A 195 0.81 6.98 3.79
CA CYS A 195 1.39 8.09 4.57
C CYS A 195 2.24 9.01 3.69
N ASP A 196 2.38 10.27 4.12
CA ASP A 196 3.13 11.30 3.39
C ASP A 196 4.55 10.84 3.02
N ARG A 197 5.24 10.20 3.97
CA ARG A 197 6.60 9.71 3.77
C ARG A 197 6.71 8.64 2.67
N ALA A 198 5.68 7.84 2.45
CA ALA A 198 5.67 6.78 1.44
C ALA A 198 5.29 7.32 0.06
N ALA A 199 4.52 8.42 -0.03
CA ALA A 199 4.05 9.03 -1.27
C ALA A 199 5.14 9.88 -1.95
N THR A 200 6.24 9.25 -2.33
CA THR A 200 7.38 9.97 -2.93
C THR A 200 7.37 9.91 -4.46
N GLN A 201 7.97 10.91 -5.12
CA GLN A 201 8.19 10.88 -6.56
C GLN A 201 9.06 9.69 -7.01
N ALA A 202 9.97 9.21 -6.17
CA ALA A 202 10.79 8.03 -6.48
C ALA A 202 9.95 6.74 -6.55
N ALA A 203 8.93 6.61 -5.69
CA ALA A 203 8.05 5.44 -5.67
C ALA A 203 6.87 5.58 -6.65
N TYR A 204 6.34 6.79 -6.82
CA TYR A 204 5.11 7.08 -7.58
C TYR A 204 5.36 8.12 -8.67
N GLY A 205 6.50 8.04 -9.36
CA GLY A 205 6.93 8.99 -10.39
C GLY A 205 5.96 9.13 -11.57
N TYR A 206 5.03 8.21 -11.74
CA TYR A 206 3.95 8.25 -12.73
C TYR A 206 2.76 9.12 -12.32
N THR A 207 2.72 9.57 -11.07
CA THR A 207 1.62 10.36 -10.52
C THR A 207 1.95 11.85 -10.56
N PRO A 208 1.02 12.75 -10.92
CA PRO A 208 1.22 14.19 -10.84
C PRO A 208 1.64 14.63 -9.44
N SER A 209 2.54 15.63 -9.36
CA SER A 209 3.11 16.07 -8.08
C SER A 209 2.04 16.57 -7.09
N GLU A 210 1.00 17.26 -7.58
CA GLU A 210 -0.11 17.74 -6.76
C GLU A 210 -0.86 16.58 -6.10
N ALA A 211 -1.15 15.52 -6.87
CA ALA A 211 -1.85 14.32 -6.35
C ALA A 211 -1.03 13.54 -5.31
N LEU A 212 0.30 13.71 -5.27
CA LEU A 212 1.16 13.16 -4.22
C LEU A 212 1.23 14.05 -2.97
N SER A 213 0.88 15.32 -3.10
CA SER A 213 0.92 16.28 -2.00
C SER A 213 0.05 15.83 -0.83
N TRP A 214 0.62 15.78 0.37
CA TRP A 214 -0.12 15.41 1.58
C TRP A 214 -1.25 16.41 1.88
N GLU A 215 -1.01 17.69 1.67
CA GLU A 215 -2.02 18.75 1.85
C GLU A 215 -3.28 18.46 0.99
N HIS A 216 -3.09 18.07 -0.25
CA HIS A 216 -4.16 17.71 -1.16
C HIS A 216 -4.84 16.40 -0.73
N ARG A 217 -4.07 15.33 -0.50
CA ARG A 217 -4.59 14.01 -0.18
C ARG A 217 -5.34 13.96 1.15
N ARG A 218 -4.81 14.58 2.21
CA ARG A 218 -5.46 14.56 3.52
C ARG A 218 -6.86 15.17 3.50
N GLY A 219 -7.08 16.21 2.66
CA GLY A 219 -8.39 16.82 2.43
C GLY A 219 -9.36 15.83 1.83
N ILE A 220 -8.99 15.21 0.69
CA ILE A 220 -9.80 14.21 0.00
C ILE A 220 -10.11 13.02 0.91
N ILE A 221 -9.13 12.54 1.69
CA ILE A 221 -9.33 11.43 2.62
C ILE A 221 -10.38 11.78 3.69
N LEU A 222 -10.30 12.97 4.26
CA LEU A 222 -11.24 13.41 5.27
C LEU A 222 -12.66 13.57 4.69
N ASP A 223 -12.77 14.14 3.50
CA ASP A 223 -14.05 14.34 2.82
C ASP A 223 -14.70 13.00 2.45
N GLU A 224 -13.93 12.02 2.00
CA GLU A 224 -14.44 10.66 1.75
C GLU A 224 -14.92 9.98 3.04
N VAL A 225 -14.17 10.09 4.15
CA VAL A 225 -14.59 9.56 5.45
C VAL A 225 -15.91 10.18 5.90
N ARG A 226 -16.07 11.50 5.71
CA ARG A 226 -17.32 12.23 6.00
C ARG A 226 -18.48 11.80 5.12
N ALA A 227 -18.23 11.68 3.82
CA ALA A 227 -19.25 11.27 2.84
C ALA A 227 -19.77 9.85 3.11
N ARG A 228 -18.89 8.91 3.48
CA ARG A 228 -19.29 7.54 3.84
C ARG A 228 -19.96 7.46 5.21
N ASN A 229 -19.63 8.34 6.13
CA ASN A 229 -20.21 8.43 7.47
C ASN A 229 -20.32 7.06 8.18
N SER A 230 -19.27 6.24 8.04
CA SER A 230 -19.25 4.87 8.54
C SER A 230 -19.23 4.81 10.06
N ASP A 231 -19.84 3.77 10.64
CA ASP A 231 -19.85 3.56 12.10
C ASP A 231 -18.46 3.29 12.67
N ILE A 232 -17.63 2.60 11.88
CA ILE A 232 -16.23 2.28 12.18
C ILE A 232 -15.37 2.65 10.97
N VAL A 233 -14.28 3.36 11.23
CA VAL A 233 -13.29 3.76 10.20
C VAL A 233 -11.93 3.25 10.64
N ALA A 234 -11.35 2.33 9.89
CA ALA A 234 -10.03 1.75 10.13
C ALA A 234 -9.07 2.24 9.04
N LEU A 235 -8.12 3.08 9.41
CA LEU A 235 -7.12 3.64 8.51
C LEU A 235 -5.75 3.01 8.80
N GLN A 236 -5.05 2.60 7.74
CA GLN A 236 -3.67 2.15 7.80
C GLN A 236 -2.76 3.22 7.21
N GLU A 237 -1.49 3.22 7.60
CA GLU A 237 -0.48 4.20 7.25
C GLU A 237 -0.80 5.64 7.69
N VAL A 238 -1.39 5.78 8.85
CA VAL A 238 -1.57 7.07 9.51
C VAL A 238 -0.33 7.34 10.36
N ASP A 239 0.35 8.48 10.19
CA ASP A 239 1.45 8.87 11.08
C ASP A 239 0.94 9.57 12.34
N ILE A 240 1.80 9.64 13.37
CA ILE A 240 1.46 10.21 14.69
C ILE A 240 1.00 11.66 14.58
N GLU A 241 1.69 12.46 13.75
CA GLU A 241 1.40 13.88 13.57
C GLU A 241 0.04 14.07 12.90
N SER A 242 -0.20 13.38 11.78
CA SER A 242 -1.47 13.43 11.05
C SER A 242 -2.66 12.95 11.90
N TYR A 243 -2.45 11.89 12.73
CA TYR A 243 -3.49 11.46 13.64
C TYR A 243 -3.86 12.53 14.66
N ASN A 244 -2.86 13.10 15.37
CA ASN A 244 -3.11 14.02 16.48
C ASN A 244 -3.56 15.40 16.04
N GLU A 245 -2.96 15.93 14.96
CA GLU A 245 -3.13 17.33 14.55
C GLU A 245 -4.22 17.51 13.48
N TYR A 246 -4.53 16.45 12.72
CA TYR A 246 -5.50 16.55 11.63
C TYR A 246 -6.73 15.63 11.79
N PHE A 247 -6.55 14.30 11.74
CA PHE A 247 -7.71 13.40 11.70
C PHE A 247 -8.51 13.41 13.00
N ARG A 248 -7.86 13.27 14.14
CA ARG A 248 -8.53 13.20 15.44
C ARG A 248 -9.40 14.43 15.75
N PRO A 249 -8.91 15.68 15.64
CA PRO A 249 -9.74 16.85 15.93
C PRO A 249 -10.89 17.02 14.92
N ASN A 250 -10.65 16.79 13.63
CA ASN A 250 -11.68 16.93 12.60
C ASN A 250 -12.79 15.87 12.77
N LEU A 251 -12.44 14.62 13.02
CA LEU A 251 -13.41 13.54 13.18
C LEU A 251 -14.11 13.58 14.55
N ALA A 252 -13.50 14.18 15.56
CA ALA A 252 -14.18 14.40 16.85
C ALA A 252 -15.44 15.29 16.71
N ALA A 253 -15.39 16.27 15.79
CA ALA A 253 -16.54 17.11 15.47
C ALA A 253 -17.70 16.34 14.81
N GLU A 254 -17.40 15.20 14.19
CA GLU A 254 -18.33 14.32 13.48
C GLU A 254 -18.77 13.09 14.32
N ASP A 255 -18.75 13.23 15.65
CA ASP A 255 -19.13 12.18 16.60
C ASP A 255 -18.18 10.96 16.66
N TYR A 256 -16.93 11.07 16.17
CA TYR A 256 -15.98 9.96 16.27
C TYR A 256 -15.07 10.08 17.49
N LYS A 257 -14.78 8.92 18.08
CA LYS A 257 -13.64 8.72 18.98
C LYS A 257 -12.59 7.87 18.27
N GLY A 258 -11.31 8.23 18.42
CA GLY A 258 -10.21 7.56 17.77
C GLY A 258 -9.27 6.86 18.74
N VAL A 259 -8.73 5.74 18.29
CA VAL A 259 -7.61 5.02 18.93
C VAL A 259 -6.53 4.82 17.87
N PHE A 260 -5.30 5.09 18.23
CA PHE A 260 -4.16 4.99 17.34
C PHE A 260 -2.94 4.39 18.05
N TRP A 261 -2.20 3.55 17.33
CA TRP A 261 -0.85 3.16 17.68
C TRP A 261 0.07 3.17 16.46
N PRO A 262 1.26 3.75 16.61
CA PRO A 262 2.29 3.69 15.57
C PRO A 262 2.94 2.30 15.55
N LYS A 263 3.58 1.94 14.45
CA LYS A 263 4.46 0.78 14.35
C LYS A 263 5.50 0.78 15.48
N SER A 264 5.91 -0.40 15.92
CA SER A 264 6.69 -0.56 17.17
C SER A 264 8.04 0.16 17.17
N ARG A 265 8.63 0.45 15.99
CA ARG A 265 9.89 1.23 15.88
C ARG A 265 9.78 2.63 16.51
N ALA A 266 8.60 3.22 16.57
CA ALA A 266 8.40 4.53 17.19
C ALA A 266 8.85 4.58 18.66
N GLN A 267 8.82 3.43 19.37
CA GLN A 267 9.19 3.34 20.78
C GLN A 267 10.72 3.50 21.01
N THR A 268 11.53 3.33 19.98
CA THR A 268 13.00 3.36 20.06
C THR A 268 13.61 4.53 19.29
N MET A 269 12.80 5.35 18.64
CA MET A 269 13.23 6.50 17.85
C MET A 269 13.19 7.80 18.68
N ALA A 270 13.96 8.81 18.27
CA ALA A 270 13.86 10.15 18.84
C ALA A 270 12.48 10.76 18.55
N ASP A 271 11.95 11.59 19.45
CA ASP A 271 10.60 12.15 19.39
C ASP A 271 10.24 12.78 18.03
N LYS A 272 11.18 13.51 17.43
CA LYS A 272 10.97 14.16 16.14
C LYS A 272 10.79 13.16 14.99
N GLU A 273 11.54 12.07 15.01
CA GLU A 273 11.46 11.00 14.01
C GLU A 273 10.27 10.09 14.29
N ALA A 274 10.00 9.81 15.56
CA ALA A 274 8.86 9.00 16.00
C ALA A 274 7.54 9.57 15.51
N LYS A 275 7.36 10.90 15.49
CA LYS A 275 6.14 11.58 15.00
C LYS A 275 5.77 11.21 13.56
N ARG A 276 6.75 10.84 12.74
CA ARG A 276 6.60 10.47 11.33
C ARG A 276 6.42 8.97 11.12
N VAL A 277 6.39 8.19 12.19
CA VAL A 277 6.14 6.74 12.09
C VAL A 277 4.65 6.52 11.87
N ASP A 278 4.35 5.78 10.82
CA ASP A 278 3.00 5.35 10.49
C ASP A 278 2.51 4.22 11.39
N GLY A 279 1.20 4.05 11.42
CA GLY A 279 0.53 3.03 12.21
C GLY A 279 -0.92 2.82 11.79
N CYS A 280 -1.70 2.28 12.72
CA CYS A 280 -3.11 1.98 12.52
C CYS A 280 -3.97 2.89 13.40
N ALA A 281 -4.92 3.60 12.77
CA ALA A 281 -5.92 4.42 13.44
C ALA A 281 -7.31 3.83 13.26
N THR A 282 -8.06 3.66 14.34
CA THR A 282 -9.45 3.21 14.28
C THR A 282 -10.33 4.24 14.94
N PHE A 283 -11.32 4.74 14.21
CA PHE A 283 -12.34 5.64 14.69
C PHE A 283 -13.68 4.92 14.75
N TYR A 284 -14.50 5.25 15.71
CA TYR A 284 -15.85 4.68 15.89
C TYR A 284 -16.83 5.75 16.34
N LYS A 285 -18.10 5.65 15.91
CA LYS A 285 -19.17 6.56 16.32
C LYS A 285 -19.42 6.45 17.83
N ASN A 286 -19.15 7.53 18.56
CA ASN A 286 -19.32 7.57 20.01
C ASN A 286 -20.79 7.47 20.44
N SER A 287 -21.73 7.95 19.62
CA SER A 287 -23.17 7.79 19.86
C SER A 287 -23.64 6.34 19.80
N LYS A 288 -22.96 5.50 18.98
CA LYS A 288 -23.33 4.10 18.77
C LYS A 288 -22.57 3.14 19.67
N TYR A 289 -21.28 3.36 19.87
CA TYR A 289 -20.39 2.45 20.58
C TYR A 289 -19.76 3.05 21.82
N ILE A 290 -19.56 2.21 22.83
CA ILE A 290 -18.65 2.46 23.94
C ILE A 290 -17.41 1.59 23.79
N LEU A 291 -16.23 2.18 23.98
CA LEU A 291 -14.97 1.43 24.05
C LEU A 291 -14.83 0.87 25.46
N LEU A 292 -14.82 -0.45 25.57
CA LEU A 292 -14.61 -1.15 26.83
C LEU A 292 -13.13 -1.37 27.11
N ASP A 293 -12.38 -1.77 26.09
CA ASP A 293 -10.91 -1.95 26.16
C ASP A 293 -10.26 -1.82 24.79
N LYS A 294 -8.95 -1.68 24.78
CA LYS A 294 -8.11 -1.65 23.59
C LYS A 294 -6.81 -2.37 23.84
N GLN A 295 -6.35 -3.17 22.88
CA GLN A 295 -5.13 -3.96 22.96
C GLN A 295 -4.23 -3.70 21.76
N LEU A 296 -2.93 -3.68 22.01
CA LEU A 296 -1.89 -3.56 20.99
C LEU A 296 -1.15 -4.89 20.86
N ILE A 297 -1.20 -5.49 19.68
CA ILE A 297 -0.42 -6.68 19.35
C ILE A 297 0.82 -6.22 18.57
N ILE A 298 2.01 -6.50 19.10
CA ILE A 298 3.29 -6.26 18.43
C ILE A 298 3.81 -7.62 17.97
N PHE A 299 3.78 -7.93 16.69
CA PHE A 299 4.04 -9.27 16.17
C PHE A 299 5.44 -9.80 16.55
N SER A 300 6.47 -8.95 16.46
CA SER A 300 7.83 -9.33 16.87
C SER A 300 7.92 -9.71 18.35
N ARG A 301 7.21 -9.00 19.23
CA ARG A 301 7.16 -9.29 20.66
C ARG A 301 6.39 -10.57 20.96
N GLU A 302 5.26 -10.78 20.28
CA GLU A 302 4.49 -12.02 20.45
C GLU A 302 5.27 -13.23 19.95
N ALA A 303 5.98 -13.11 18.83
CA ALA A 303 6.84 -14.19 18.31
C ALA A 303 7.95 -14.59 19.28
N ILE A 304 8.67 -13.61 19.87
CA ILE A 304 9.79 -13.91 20.79
C ILE A 304 9.30 -14.50 22.13
N ASN A 305 8.07 -14.18 22.55
CA ASN A 305 7.48 -14.68 23.76
C ASN A 305 6.96 -16.13 23.63
N ARG A 306 6.87 -16.65 22.42
CA ARG A 306 6.45 -18.05 22.19
C ARG A 306 7.59 -19.01 22.49
N PRO A 307 7.39 -20.02 23.38
CA PRO A 307 8.44 -20.98 23.74
C PRO A 307 8.92 -21.81 22.54
N ASP A 308 8.00 -22.17 21.62
CA ASP A 308 8.27 -23.01 20.45
C ASP A 308 9.07 -22.27 19.34
N MET A 309 9.02 -20.95 19.32
CA MET A 309 9.78 -20.09 18.40
C MET A 309 11.16 -19.68 18.94
N LYS A 310 11.42 -19.99 20.20
CA LYS A 310 12.66 -19.58 20.86
C LYS A 310 13.84 -20.37 20.30
N GLY A 311 14.80 -19.67 19.72
CA GLY A 311 16.00 -20.27 19.12
C GLY A 311 15.87 -20.55 17.61
N GLU A 312 14.69 -20.37 17.02
CA GLU A 312 14.52 -20.53 15.58
C GLU A 312 15.15 -19.34 14.82
N HIS A 313 16.08 -19.66 13.92
CA HIS A 313 16.86 -18.66 13.20
C HIS A 313 15.98 -17.72 12.35
N ASP A 314 14.96 -18.28 11.69
CA ASP A 314 14.08 -17.49 10.82
C ASP A 314 13.19 -16.51 11.61
N VAL A 315 12.82 -16.84 12.83
CA VAL A 315 12.10 -15.91 13.71
C VAL A 315 12.94 -14.66 13.97
N TYR A 316 14.23 -14.84 14.29
CA TYR A 316 15.13 -13.72 14.61
C TYR A 316 15.48 -12.87 13.38
N ASN A 317 15.64 -13.48 12.21
CA ASN A 317 16.12 -12.77 11.03
C ASN A 317 14.98 -12.25 10.13
N ARG A 318 13.78 -12.83 10.21
CA ARG A 318 12.68 -12.49 9.31
C ARG A 318 11.50 -11.84 10.03
N VAL A 319 11.06 -12.37 11.18
CA VAL A 319 9.88 -11.85 11.92
C VAL A 319 10.26 -10.70 12.85
N MET A 320 11.30 -10.86 13.66
CA MET A 320 11.70 -9.86 14.66
C MET A 320 12.10 -8.50 14.09
N PRO A 321 12.78 -8.39 12.94
CA PRO A 321 13.10 -7.09 12.36
C PRO A 321 11.88 -6.31 11.87
N ARG A 322 10.68 -6.92 11.88
CA ARG A 322 9.45 -6.28 11.42
C ARG A 322 8.72 -5.62 12.58
N ASP A 323 8.35 -4.37 12.37
CA ASP A 323 7.76 -3.49 13.38
C ASP A 323 6.22 -3.38 13.30
N HIS A 324 5.60 -4.25 12.51
CA HIS A 324 4.16 -4.27 12.28
C HIS A 324 3.38 -4.59 13.55
N ILE A 325 2.18 -4.03 13.60
CA ILE A 325 1.28 -4.11 14.75
C ILE A 325 -0.16 -4.41 14.32
N ALA A 326 -0.98 -4.84 15.28
CA ALA A 326 -2.42 -4.80 15.16
C ALA A 326 -3.04 -4.05 16.35
N VAL A 327 -4.07 -3.28 16.07
CA VAL A 327 -4.87 -2.52 17.05
C VAL A 327 -6.20 -3.21 17.21
N VAL A 328 -6.51 -3.69 18.41
CA VAL A 328 -7.75 -4.40 18.71
C VAL A 328 -8.60 -3.54 19.66
N LEU A 329 -9.83 -3.24 19.25
CA LEU A 329 -10.82 -2.52 20.04
C LEU A 329 -11.93 -3.46 20.47
N PHE A 330 -12.31 -3.39 21.73
CA PHE A 330 -13.46 -4.07 22.31
C PHE A 330 -14.58 -3.07 22.47
N LEU A 331 -15.56 -3.14 21.59
CA LEU A 331 -16.68 -2.22 21.51
C LEU A 331 -17.97 -2.88 22.02
N GLU A 332 -18.85 -2.11 22.61
CA GLU A 332 -20.21 -2.53 22.89
C GLU A 332 -21.21 -1.51 22.35
N ASN A 333 -22.20 -1.97 21.60
CA ASN A 333 -23.27 -1.11 21.09
C ASN A 333 -24.12 -0.62 22.29
N ARG A 334 -24.31 0.69 22.40
CA ARG A 334 -25.03 1.31 23.51
C ARG A 334 -26.48 0.91 23.55
N GLN A 335 -27.12 0.75 22.40
CA GLN A 335 -28.55 0.47 22.29
C GLN A 335 -28.86 -1.02 22.44
N THR A 336 -28.16 -1.87 21.70
CA THR A 336 -28.42 -3.32 21.67
C THR A 336 -27.67 -4.09 22.75
N GLY A 337 -26.57 -3.53 23.27
CA GLY A 337 -25.68 -4.20 24.22
C GLY A 337 -24.83 -5.29 23.56
N SER A 338 -24.89 -5.45 22.24
CA SER A 338 -24.06 -6.40 21.52
C SER A 338 -22.61 -5.95 21.52
N ARG A 339 -21.70 -6.92 21.68
CA ARG A 339 -20.25 -6.68 21.66
C ARG A 339 -19.70 -6.89 20.26
N LEU A 340 -18.64 -6.16 19.93
CA LEU A 340 -17.93 -6.25 18.68
C LEU A 340 -16.42 -6.14 18.93
N ILE A 341 -15.66 -7.05 18.35
CA ILE A 341 -14.20 -6.95 18.30
C ILE A 341 -13.81 -6.34 16.94
N SER A 342 -13.22 -5.17 16.97
CA SER A 342 -12.73 -4.48 15.76
C SER A 342 -11.21 -4.49 15.77
N THR A 343 -10.60 -5.12 14.77
CA THR A 343 -9.16 -5.21 14.62
C THR A 343 -8.73 -4.43 13.40
N ASN A 344 -7.69 -3.61 13.54
CA ASN A 344 -7.04 -2.90 12.45
C ASN A 344 -5.58 -3.31 12.36
N VAL A 345 -5.15 -3.82 11.21
CA VAL A 345 -3.81 -4.37 11.02
C VAL A 345 -3.25 -4.01 9.64
N HIS A 346 -1.95 -3.80 9.58
CA HIS A 346 -1.19 -3.64 8.35
C HIS A 346 0.01 -4.59 8.39
N LEU A 347 0.04 -5.58 7.49
CA LEU A 347 1.07 -6.61 7.44
C LEU A 347 2.30 -6.14 6.65
N ALA A 348 3.37 -6.94 6.69
CA ALA A 348 4.58 -6.71 5.90
C ALA A 348 4.24 -6.55 4.41
N TRP A 349 4.82 -5.54 3.75
CA TRP A 349 4.45 -5.20 2.36
C TRP A 349 5.30 -5.94 1.32
N GLU A 350 6.52 -6.31 1.67
CA GLU A 350 7.47 -6.86 0.71
C GLU A 350 6.99 -8.23 0.16
N PRO A 351 7.02 -8.43 -1.18
CA PRO A 351 6.52 -9.66 -1.80
C PRO A 351 7.26 -10.93 -1.34
N TRP A 352 8.57 -10.83 -1.07
CA TRP A 352 9.41 -11.97 -0.68
C TRP A 352 9.30 -12.37 0.81
N TYR A 353 8.39 -11.77 1.56
CA TYR A 353 8.06 -12.11 2.95
C TYR A 353 6.67 -12.74 3.08
N SER A 354 6.27 -13.60 2.11
CA SER A 354 5.00 -14.33 2.18
C SER A 354 4.88 -15.15 3.46
N ASP A 355 5.96 -15.84 3.84
CA ASP A 355 6.08 -16.58 5.09
C ASP A 355 5.85 -15.70 6.33
N VAL A 356 6.49 -14.54 6.39
CA VAL A 356 6.34 -13.60 7.52
C VAL A 356 4.91 -13.10 7.63
N LYS A 357 4.23 -12.81 6.51
CA LYS A 357 2.83 -12.38 6.51
C LYS A 357 1.93 -13.48 7.08
N VAL A 358 2.14 -14.73 6.66
CA VAL A 358 1.42 -15.90 7.21
C VAL A 358 1.63 -16.01 8.72
N ILE A 359 2.88 -15.87 9.20
CA ILE A 359 3.19 -15.92 10.62
C ILE A 359 2.57 -14.76 11.40
N GLN A 360 2.58 -13.54 10.84
CA GLN A 360 1.91 -12.40 11.46
C GLN A 360 0.39 -12.65 11.62
N VAL A 361 -0.27 -13.21 10.61
CA VAL A 361 -1.69 -13.55 10.68
C VAL A 361 -1.95 -14.70 11.66
N ALA A 362 -1.11 -15.74 11.68
CA ALA A 362 -1.25 -16.84 12.64
C ALA A 362 -1.16 -16.33 14.10
N ILE A 363 -0.17 -15.48 14.38
CA ILE A 363 -0.04 -14.82 15.69
C ILE A 363 -1.27 -13.96 15.99
N LEU A 364 -1.74 -13.18 15.02
CA LEU A 364 -2.94 -12.34 15.18
C LEU A 364 -4.14 -13.17 15.60
N LEU A 365 -4.45 -14.23 14.85
CA LEU A 365 -5.62 -15.08 15.11
C LEU A 365 -5.53 -15.82 16.44
N GLU A 366 -4.34 -16.26 16.84
CA GLU A 366 -4.09 -16.85 18.16
C GLU A 366 -4.34 -15.83 19.29
N GLN A 367 -3.83 -14.61 19.17
CA GLN A 367 -4.04 -13.56 20.15
C GLN A 367 -5.53 -13.13 20.18
N LEU A 368 -6.20 -13.01 19.04
CA LEU A 368 -7.61 -12.71 18.97
C LEU A 368 -8.46 -13.79 19.66
N LYS A 369 -8.13 -15.08 19.52
CA LYS A 369 -8.80 -16.16 20.24
C LYS A 369 -8.66 -16.00 21.76
N LYS A 370 -7.45 -15.80 22.23
CA LYS A 370 -7.16 -15.59 23.65
C LYS A 370 -7.89 -14.36 24.21
N LEU A 371 -7.87 -13.24 23.47
CA LEU A 371 -8.52 -12.00 23.88
C LEU A 371 -10.04 -12.12 23.86
N SER A 372 -10.61 -12.75 22.83
CA SER A 372 -12.08 -12.94 22.71
C SER A 372 -12.65 -13.82 23.83
N ASP A 373 -11.93 -14.89 24.22
CA ASP A 373 -12.31 -15.75 25.35
C ASP A 373 -12.28 -15.00 26.68
N GLY A 374 -11.31 -14.10 26.85
CA GLY A 374 -11.26 -13.18 27.98
C GLY A 374 -12.46 -12.23 27.97
N TYR A 375 -12.72 -11.63 26.82
CA TYR A 375 -13.75 -10.62 26.62
C TYR A 375 -15.19 -11.17 26.78
N ALA A 376 -15.42 -12.43 26.37
CA ALA A 376 -16.71 -13.10 26.60
C ALA A 376 -17.09 -13.17 28.09
N LYS A 377 -16.09 -13.29 28.98
CA LYS A 377 -16.27 -13.39 30.43
C LYS A 377 -16.38 -12.04 31.14
N TRP A 378 -16.23 -10.93 30.45
CA TRP A 378 -16.28 -9.62 31.07
C TRP A 378 -17.68 -9.31 31.59
N PRO A 379 -17.80 -8.59 32.75
CA PRO A 379 -19.06 -8.22 33.30
C PRO A 379 -19.88 -7.35 32.35
N ALA A 380 -21.20 -7.34 32.57
CA ALA A 380 -22.07 -6.42 31.84
C ALA A 380 -21.69 -4.96 32.13
N CYS A 381 -21.69 -4.13 31.09
CA CYS A 381 -21.49 -2.70 31.23
C CYS A 381 -22.67 -2.07 31.95
N LYS A 382 -22.42 -1.18 32.90
CA LYS A 382 -23.49 -0.48 33.62
C LYS A 382 -24.18 0.49 32.66
N VAL A 383 -25.52 0.63 32.82
CA VAL A 383 -26.31 1.53 31.98
C VAL A 383 -25.79 2.98 32.06
N GLN A 384 -25.38 3.43 33.23
CA GLN A 384 -24.81 4.76 33.45
C GLN A 384 -23.52 5.01 32.63
N ASP A 385 -22.69 3.98 32.45
CA ASP A 385 -21.43 4.08 31.68
C ASP A 385 -21.72 4.15 30.17
N LYS A 386 -22.88 3.74 29.71
CA LYS A 386 -23.34 3.78 28.33
C LYS A 386 -23.95 5.13 27.92
N GLU A 387 -24.30 5.99 28.85
CA GLU A 387 -24.86 7.29 28.54
C GLU A 387 -23.82 8.21 27.88
N VAL A 388 -24.24 8.92 26.82
CA VAL A 388 -23.42 9.93 26.17
C VAL A 388 -23.75 11.28 26.73
N PHE A 389 -22.87 11.85 27.55
CA PHE A 389 -22.99 13.25 27.93
C PHE A 389 -22.63 14.14 26.74
N ARG A 390 -23.64 14.71 26.08
CA ARG A 390 -23.43 15.84 25.18
C ARG A 390 -23.51 17.10 26.04
N PHE A 391 -22.44 17.89 26.07
CA PHE A 391 -22.54 19.27 26.50
C PHE A 391 -23.48 19.95 25.50
N ALA A 392 -24.69 20.26 25.88
CA ALA A 392 -25.59 21.10 25.12
C ALA A 392 -24.91 22.49 25.08
N ASN A 393 -24.44 22.90 23.91
CA ASN A 393 -24.17 24.31 23.68
C ASN A 393 -25.55 25.00 23.77
N GLU A 394 -25.75 25.86 24.75
CA GLU A 394 -26.98 26.61 25.01
C GLU A 394 -27.40 27.52 23.83
N ASP A 395 -26.62 27.59 22.74
CA ASP A 395 -26.86 28.45 21.59
C ASP A 395 -27.53 27.76 20.36
N SER A 396 -27.96 26.51 20.48
CA SER A 396 -28.76 25.92 19.39
C SER A 396 -30.22 26.37 19.46
N ALA A 397 -30.58 27.36 18.66
CA ALA A 397 -31.88 27.99 18.58
C ALA A 397 -33.03 27.11 18.04
N ASP A 398 -32.79 25.86 17.77
CA ASP A 398 -33.78 24.86 17.37
C ASP A 398 -34.06 23.90 18.52
N GLY A 399 -35.15 24.18 19.27
CA GLY A 399 -35.61 23.39 20.40
C GLY A 399 -36.09 21.98 20.04
N VAL A 400 -35.33 21.21 19.29
CA VAL A 400 -35.54 19.79 19.04
C VAL A 400 -34.83 19.01 20.14
N GLU A 401 -35.55 18.63 21.17
CA GLU A 401 -35.11 17.58 22.09
C GLU A 401 -34.88 16.30 21.28
N ARG A 402 -33.60 16.02 20.96
CA ARG A 402 -33.25 14.73 20.39
C ARG A 402 -33.38 13.69 21.49
N GLU A 403 -34.40 12.82 21.40
CA GLU A 403 -34.55 11.67 22.29
C GLU A 403 -33.21 10.92 22.37
N ILE A 404 -32.64 10.83 23.56
CA ILE A 404 -31.46 10.00 23.83
C ILE A 404 -31.94 8.56 23.77
N PRO A 405 -31.46 7.73 22.83
CA PRO A 405 -31.88 6.35 22.72
C PRO A 405 -31.59 5.62 24.04
N LYS A 406 -32.57 4.88 24.55
CA LYS A 406 -32.40 4.08 25.77
C LYS A 406 -31.30 3.04 25.57
N CYS A 407 -30.32 3.01 26.48
CA CYS A 407 -29.25 2.02 26.46
C CYS A 407 -29.81 0.63 26.82
N GLY A 408 -29.46 -0.38 26.02
CA GLY A 408 -29.85 -1.77 26.27
C GLY A 408 -28.90 -2.49 27.23
N PRO A 409 -29.32 -3.62 27.82
CA PRO A 409 -28.45 -4.45 28.64
C PRO A 409 -27.38 -5.11 27.80
N SER A 410 -26.21 -5.38 28.38
CA SER A 410 -25.13 -6.09 27.68
C SER A 410 -25.54 -7.53 27.35
N VAL A 411 -25.26 -7.97 26.14
CA VAL A 411 -25.43 -9.35 25.71
C VAL A 411 -24.40 -10.24 26.40
N LYS A 412 -24.81 -11.45 26.81
CA LYS A 412 -23.90 -12.48 27.36
C LYS A 412 -23.47 -13.41 26.29
N TYR A 413 -22.21 -13.78 26.32
CA TYR A 413 -21.57 -14.73 25.39
C TYR A 413 -20.98 -15.89 26.19
N ASP A 414 -21.19 -17.12 25.74
CA ASP A 414 -20.65 -18.31 26.40
C ASP A 414 -19.20 -18.57 26.01
N ASP A 415 -18.84 -18.15 24.78
CA ASP A 415 -17.54 -18.37 24.15
C ASP A 415 -17.12 -17.12 23.34
N GLY A 416 -15.84 -16.90 23.25
CA GLY A 416 -15.25 -15.79 22.48
C GLY A 416 -15.54 -15.84 20.98
N THR A 417 -15.81 -17.03 20.42
CA THR A 417 -16.15 -17.19 18.99
C THR A 417 -17.57 -16.71 18.64
N GLN A 418 -18.43 -16.53 19.64
CA GLN A 418 -19.79 -15.99 19.47
C GLN A 418 -19.81 -14.46 19.34
N ILE A 419 -18.73 -13.79 19.76
CA ILE A 419 -18.65 -12.34 19.67
C ILE A 419 -18.34 -11.95 18.22
N PRO A 420 -19.19 -11.15 17.56
CA PRO A 420 -18.92 -10.63 16.23
C PRO A 420 -17.53 -9.98 16.15
N MET A 421 -16.80 -10.29 15.09
CA MET A 421 -15.44 -9.81 14.87
C MET A 421 -15.27 -9.27 13.44
N ILE A 422 -14.61 -8.13 13.32
CA ILE A 422 -14.15 -7.58 12.04
C ILE A 422 -12.64 -7.41 12.07
N ILE A 423 -11.99 -7.76 10.96
CA ILE A 423 -10.58 -7.53 10.72
C ILE A 423 -10.46 -6.61 9.51
N CYS A 424 -10.18 -5.35 9.79
CA CYS A 424 -9.87 -4.32 8.80
C CYS A 424 -8.37 -4.34 8.55
N SER A 425 -7.95 -4.53 7.31
CA SER A 425 -6.52 -4.73 7.08
C SER A 425 -6.09 -4.35 5.68
N ASP A 426 -4.82 -3.96 5.58
CA ASP A 426 -4.02 -4.16 4.39
C ASP A 426 -3.13 -5.39 4.63
N MET A 427 -3.52 -6.52 4.07
CA MET A 427 -2.80 -7.79 4.25
C MET A 427 -1.60 -7.92 3.31
N ASN A 428 -1.43 -7.01 2.35
CA ASN A 428 -0.36 -7.06 1.34
C ASN A 428 -0.24 -8.44 0.68
N SER A 429 -1.38 -9.10 0.43
CA SER A 429 -1.47 -10.49 0.01
C SER A 429 -2.58 -10.66 -1.02
N THR A 430 -2.39 -11.58 -1.94
CA THR A 430 -3.36 -11.93 -3.00
C THR A 430 -4.33 -13.01 -2.54
N LEU A 431 -5.39 -13.24 -3.31
CA LEU A 431 -6.42 -14.24 -3.00
C LEU A 431 -5.91 -15.70 -3.05
N ASP A 432 -4.78 -15.94 -3.70
CA ASP A 432 -4.10 -17.24 -3.82
C ASP A 432 -2.97 -17.44 -2.80
N SER A 433 -2.92 -16.59 -1.75
CA SER A 433 -1.89 -16.62 -0.72
C SER A 433 -2.29 -17.46 0.49
N GLY A 434 -1.27 -17.97 1.21
CA GLY A 434 -1.47 -18.64 2.49
C GLY A 434 -2.10 -17.77 3.57
N VAL A 435 -1.98 -16.44 3.46
CA VAL A 435 -2.68 -15.48 4.33
C VAL A 435 -4.19 -15.58 4.11
N TYR A 436 -4.63 -15.53 2.85
CA TYR A 436 -6.04 -15.62 2.51
C TYR A 436 -6.62 -16.99 2.89
N ASP A 437 -5.90 -18.07 2.57
CA ASP A 437 -6.30 -19.42 2.94
C ASP A 437 -6.46 -19.60 4.44
N LEU A 438 -5.46 -19.18 5.23
CA LEU A 438 -5.54 -19.29 6.69
C LEU A 438 -6.76 -18.56 7.25
N VAL A 439 -7.01 -17.32 6.82
CA VAL A 439 -8.12 -16.49 7.34
C VAL A 439 -9.48 -17.07 6.95
N THR A 440 -9.66 -17.49 5.70
CA THR A 440 -10.99 -17.87 5.17
C THR A 440 -11.32 -19.35 5.34
N GLN A 441 -10.31 -20.24 5.29
CA GLN A 441 -10.50 -21.68 5.44
C GLN A 441 -10.37 -22.15 6.91
N GLY A 442 -9.83 -21.29 7.78
CA GLY A 442 -9.64 -21.59 9.21
C GLY A 442 -8.42 -22.45 9.53
N SER A 443 -7.65 -22.86 8.52
CA SER A 443 -6.42 -23.63 8.71
C SER A 443 -5.47 -23.48 7.53
N LEU A 444 -4.17 -23.73 7.79
CA LEU A 444 -3.13 -23.76 6.77
C LEU A 444 -2.18 -24.92 7.04
N SER A 445 -1.89 -25.72 5.99
CA SER A 445 -0.91 -26.82 6.07
C SER A 445 0.50 -26.28 6.30
N ASN A 446 1.30 -27.03 7.06
CA ASN A 446 2.72 -26.77 7.23
C ASN A 446 3.56 -26.92 5.94
N SER A 447 2.99 -27.50 4.89
CA SER A 447 3.61 -27.66 3.56
C SER A 447 3.17 -26.58 2.56
N HIS A 448 2.47 -25.53 3.01
CA HIS A 448 2.03 -24.45 2.11
C HIS A 448 3.23 -23.74 1.46
N PRO A 449 3.21 -23.46 0.14
CA PRO A 449 4.33 -22.87 -0.59
C PRO A 449 4.84 -21.55 0.02
N ASP A 450 3.94 -20.70 0.54
CA ASP A 450 4.30 -19.41 1.15
C ASP A 450 5.18 -19.54 2.39
N LEU A 451 5.20 -20.70 3.05
CA LEU A 451 6.10 -20.96 4.18
C LEU A 451 7.54 -21.26 3.73
N GLY A 452 7.71 -21.67 2.46
CA GLY A 452 9.01 -22.07 1.93
C GLY A 452 9.68 -23.15 2.79
N ASN A 453 10.99 -23.01 2.98
CA ASN A 453 11.77 -23.91 3.84
C ASN A 453 12.07 -23.30 5.23
N HIS A 454 11.33 -22.24 5.60
CA HIS A 454 11.56 -21.51 6.86
C HIS A 454 10.96 -22.22 8.07
N GLN A 455 11.54 -21.97 9.26
CA GLN A 455 11.15 -22.62 10.50
C GLN A 455 10.60 -21.59 11.51
N TYR A 456 9.36 -21.82 11.94
CA TYR A 456 8.61 -20.94 12.85
C TYR A 456 7.93 -21.75 13.96
N GLY A 457 8.69 -22.63 14.61
CA GLY A 457 8.20 -23.43 15.71
C GLY A 457 7.05 -24.36 15.32
N ASP A 458 6.01 -24.40 16.14
CA ASP A 458 4.85 -25.28 15.93
C ASP A 458 4.05 -24.93 14.67
N PHE A 459 4.06 -23.67 14.24
CA PHE A 459 3.37 -23.25 13.02
C PHE A 459 3.87 -23.98 11.77
N THR A 460 5.17 -24.21 11.68
CA THR A 460 5.76 -24.94 10.55
C THR A 460 5.89 -26.45 10.80
N ARG A 461 5.80 -26.91 12.07
CA ARG A 461 5.79 -28.34 12.39
C ARG A 461 4.39 -28.96 12.25
N ASN A 462 3.38 -28.27 12.76
CA ASN A 462 2.03 -28.82 12.95
C ASN A 462 0.98 -28.20 12.01
N GLY A 463 1.34 -27.11 11.32
CA GLY A 463 0.38 -26.25 10.60
C GLY A 463 -0.28 -25.24 11.55
N MET A 464 -1.22 -24.48 11.02
CA MET A 464 -1.93 -23.41 11.70
C MET A 464 -3.42 -23.60 11.62
N SER A 465 -4.16 -23.22 12.65
CA SER A 465 -5.62 -23.23 12.63
C SER A 465 -6.19 -22.21 13.62
N HIS A 466 -7.43 -21.81 13.36
CA HIS A 466 -8.20 -20.94 14.27
C HIS A 466 -9.69 -21.32 14.27
N PRO A 467 -10.45 -21.03 15.34
CA PRO A 467 -11.84 -21.44 15.45
C PRO A 467 -12.85 -20.46 14.85
N PHE A 468 -12.41 -19.36 14.27
CA PHE A 468 -13.31 -18.32 13.76
C PHE A 468 -13.86 -18.69 12.37
N SER A 469 -15.13 -18.35 12.12
CA SER A 469 -15.77 -18.51 10.81
C SER A 469 -15.68 -17.19 10.02
N LEU A 470 -14.47 -16.75 9.72
CA LEU A 470 -14.23 -15.51 8.99
C LEU A 470 -14.57 -15.66 7.51
N LYS A 471 -15.11 -14.59 6.93
CA LYS A 471 -15.41 -14.50 5.51
C LYS A 471 -14.87 -13.17 4.97
N SER A 472 -14.42 -13.18 3.72
CA SER A 472 -14.07 -11.96 3.02
C SER A 472 -15.34 -11.17 2.67
N SER A 473 -15.24 -9.85 2.72
CA SER A 473 -16.27 -8.92 2.23
C SER A 473 -16.04 -8.51 0.77
N TYR A 474 -15.09 -9.14 0.09
CA TYR A 474 -14.76 -8.91 -1.32
C TYR A 474 -14.98 -10.16 -2.15
#